data_6e604b48c599b0489de1f355f2ca2936
#
_entry.id   6e604b48c599b0489de1f355f2ca2936
#
_cell.length_a   1.000
_cell.length_b   1.000
_cell.length_c   1.000
_cell.angle_alpha   90.00
_cell.angle_beta   90.00
_cell.angle_gamma   90.00
#
_symmetry.space_group_name_H-M   'P 1'
#
loop_
_entity.id
_entity.type
_entity.pdbx_description
1 polymer ?
#
loop_
_entity_poly.entity_id
_entity_poly.type
_entity_poly.pdbx_seq_one_letter_code
_entity_poly.pdbx_strand_id
1 'polypeptide(L)'
;MDLDGKIKTKIILLFMITIFSAATVAHGTETSGNASGTISCPDGKSEKGELSFSAFMKDSPIFGSWEVVVDGSSDDKPSNGGFLDSGKIDNKNYDLEGKETTSKICDMDKKGNISIHGDCGKNGKIQVRSDSGWKGTFEGNIDCG
;
A
#
# COMPACT_ATOMS: atom_id res chain seq x y z
N MET A 1 -23.20 40.02 -36.21
CA MET A 1 -22.51 39.00 -37.00
C MET A 1 -21.50 38.21 -36.20
N ASP A 2 -20.98 38.75 -35.11
CA ASP A 2 -20.02 38.05 -34.27
C ASP A 2 -20.61 37.15 -33.18
N LEU A 3 -21.95 37.10 -33.05
CA LEU A 3 -22.65 36.29 -32.08
C LEU A 3 -22.51 34.79 -32.32
N ASP A 4 -22.43 34.35 -33.56
CA ASP A 4 -22.27 32.95 -33.92
C ASP A 4 -20.84 32.41 -33.61
N GLY A 5 -19.82 33.27 -33.76
CA GLY A 5 -18.45 32.90 -33.38
C GLY A 5 -18.26 32.74 -31.88
N LYS A 6 -18.88 33.60 -31.10
CA LYS A 6 -18.82 33.54 -29.63
C LYS A 6 -19.55 32.33 -29.08
N ILE A 7 -20.67 31.95 -29.63
CA ILE A 7 -21.44 30.76 -29.22
C ILE A 7 -20.65 29.48 -29.55
N LYS A 8 -20.03 29.41 -30.73
CA LYS A 8 -19.20 28.26 -31.11
C LYS A 8 -17.99 28.07 -30.19
N THR A 9 -17.35 29.16 -29.82
CA THR A 9 -16.20 29.13 -28.93
C THR A 9 -16.61 28.67 -27.52
N LYS A 10 -17.76 29.09 -27.00
CA LYS A 10 -18.28 28.63 -25.72
C LYS A 10 -18.65 27.15 -25.71
N ILE A 11 -19.22 26.66 -26.78
CA ILE A 11 -19.59 25.25 -26.93
C ILE A 11 -18.34 24.37 -26.98
N ILE A 12 -17.30 24.79 -27.69
CA ILE A 12 -16.02 24.06 -27.76
C ILE A 12 -15.33 24.03 -26.38
N LEU A 13 -15.35 25.12 -25.63
CA LEU A 13 -14.78 25.17 -24.30
C LEU A 13 -15.53 24.28 -23.31
N LEU A 14 -16.86 24.23 -23.38
CA LEU A 14 -17.69 23.37 -22.55
C LEU A 14 -17.44 21.88 -22.84
N PHE A 15 -17.24 21.54 -24.12
CA PHE A 15 -16.94 20.19 -24.55
C PHE A 15 -15.55 19.73 -24.08
N MET A 16 -14.57 20.61 -24.09
CA MET A 16 -13.22 20.34 -23.55
C MET A 16 -13.23 20.08 -22.05
N ILE A 17 -14.01 20.84 -21.28
CA ILE A 17 -14.17 20.64 -19.85
C ILE A 17 -14.83 19.29 -19.54
N THR A 18 -15.80 18.88 -20.32
CA THR A 18 -16.51 17.61 -20.15
C THR A 18 -15.59 16.40 -20.42
N ILE A 19 -14.73 16.48 -21.44
CA ILE A 19 -13.74 15.45 -21.74
C ILE A 19 -12.70 15.33 -20.63
N PHE A 20 -12.27 16.44 -20.04
CA PHE A 20 -11.31 16.41 -18.93
C PHE A 20 -11.90 15.80 -17.66
N SER A 21 -13.18 16.04 -17.37
CA SER A 21 -13.88 15.43 -16.24
C SER A 21 -14.07 13.92 -16.41
N ALA A 22 -14.29 13.44 -17.63
CA ALA A 22 -14.42 12.00 -17.91
C ALA A 22 -13.08 11.24 -17.75
N ALA A 23 -11.93 11.89 -17.99
CA ALA A 23 -10.62 11.28 -17.83
C ALA A 23 -10.22 11.04 -16.36
N THR A 24 -10.85 11.74 -15.39
CA THR A 24 -10.55 11.60 -13.97
C THR A 24 -11.32 10.48 -13.26
N VAL A 25 -12.29 9.84 -13.92
CA VAL A 25 -13.14 8.79 -13.33
C VAL A 25 -12.56 7.38 -13.49
N ALA A 26 -11.48 7.21 -14.25
CA ALA A 26 -10.91 5.89 -14.58
C ALA A 26 -9.78 5.44 -13.64
N HIS A 27 -9.71 5.93 -12.41
CA HIS A 27 -8.70 5.52 -11.43
C HIS A 27 -9.17 4.30 -10.63
N GLY A 28 -8.28 3.29 -10.50
CA GLY A 28 -8.47 2.14 -9.62
C GLY A 28 -8.41 2.54 -8.14
N THR A 29 -8.69 1.59 -7.26
CA THR A 29 -8.54 1.75 -5.81
C THR A 29 -7.09 1.59 -5.42
N GLU A 30 -6.59 2.51 -4.61
CA GLU A 30 -5.22 2.51 -4.11
C GLU A 30 -5.22 2.55 -2.58
N THR A 31 -4.30 1.83 -1.96
CA THR A 31 -4.00 1.96 -0.55
C THR A 31 -2.49 2.07 -0.35
N SER A 32 -2.08 2.95 0.54
CA SER A 32 -0.68 3.11 0.91
C SER A 32 -0.55 3.55 2.36
N GLY A 33 0.56 3.23 2.98
CA GLY A 33 0.77 3.63 4.36
C GLY A 33 2.19 3.47 4.84
N ASN A 34 2.44 4.20 5.93
CA ASN A 34 3.63 4.10 6.75
C ASN A 34 3.20 3.93 8.20
N ALA A 35 3.75 2.94 8.87
CA ALA A 35 3.38 2.60 10.22
C ALA A 35 4.57 2.11 11.01
N SER A 36 4.59 2.40 12.29
CA SER A 36 5.62 1.95 13.23
C SER A 36 5.08 0.87 14.13
N GLY A 37 5.90 -0.06 14.54
CA GLY A 37 5.43 -1.15 15.40
C GLY A 37 6.49 -2.11 15.86
N THR A 38 6.04 -3.32 16.15
CA THR A 38 6.87 -4.39 16.71
C THR A 38 6.81 -5.62 15.82
N ILE A 39 7.99 -6.17 15.56
CA ILE A 39 8.19 -7.41 14.83
C ILE A 39 8.53 -8.50 15.85
N SER A 40 7.84 -9.62 15.78
CA SER A 40 8.08 -10.79 16.62
C SER A 40 8.66 -11.93 15.79
N CYS A 41 9.81 -12.42 16.19
CA CYS A 41 10.51 -13.51 15.53
C CYS A 41 10.11 -14.89 16.10
N PRO A 42 10.28 -15.99 15.34
CA PRO A 42 9.93 -17.33 15.80
C PRO A 42 10.73 -17.80 17.02
N ASP A 43 11.92 -17.26 17.24
CA ASP A 43 12.78 -17.55 18.39
C ASP A 43 12.38 -16.80 19.68
N GLY A 44 11.34 -15.99 19.63
CA GLY A 44 10.85 -15.18 20.75
C GLY A 44 11.46 -13.79 20.86
N LYS A 45 12.40 -13.41 19.99
CA LYS A 45 12.94 -12.05 19.93
C LYS A 45 11.91 -11.09 19.34
N SER A 46 11.91 -9.87 19.84
CA SER A 46 11.09 -8.77 19.34
C SER A 46 11.96 -7.58 18.97
N GLU A 47 11.65 -6.95 17.84
CA GLU A 47 12.34 -5.77 17.34
C GLU A 47 11.34 -4.69 16.96
N LYS A 48 11.72 -3.43 17.13
CA LYS A 48 10.94 -2.30 16.63
C LYS A 48 11.28 -2.04 15.18
N GLY A 49 10.29 -1.65 14.39
CA GLY A 49 10.51 -1.35 13.00
C GLY A 49 9.40 -0.53 12.38
N GLU A 50 9.59 -0.23 11.11
CA GLU A 50 8.66 0.52 10.29
C GLU A 50 8.20 -0.32 9.11
N LEU A 51 6.90 -0.30 8.85
CA LEU A 51 6.28 -0.88 7.67
C LEU A 51 5.92 0.24 6.70
N SER A 52 6.28 0.05 5.44
CA SER A 52 5.75 0.83 4.34
C SER A 52 5.17 -0.09 3.28
N PHE A 53 4.03 0.28 2.71
CA PHE A 53 3.43 -0.48 1.64
C PHE A 53 2.61 0.41 0.71
N SER A 54 2.44 -0.05 -0.52
CA SER A 54 1.56 0.55 -1.50
C SER A 54 0.95 -0.57 -2.35
N ALA A 55 -0.34 -0.52 -2.54
CA ALA A 55 -1.08 -1.48 -3.35
C ALA A 55 -2.12 -0.78 -4.21
N PHE A 56 -2.24 -1.20 -5.44
CA PHE A 56 -3.16 -0.66 -6.43
C PHE A 56 -4.03 -1.80 -6.99
N MET A 57 -5.33 -1.57 -7.02
CA MET A 57 -6.31 -2.51 -7.58
C MET A 57 -7.04 -1.86 -8.76
N LYS A 58 -6.88 -2.46 -9.93
CA LYS A 58 -7.64 -2.11 -11.13
C LYS A 58 -8.26 -3.39 -11.70
N ASP A 59 -9.57 -3.44 -11.75
CA ASP A 59 -10.35 -4.54 -12.35
C ASP A 59 -10.06 -5.94 -11.76
N SER A 60 -9.63 -6.06 -10.53
CA SER A 60 -9.41 -7.30 -9.78
C SER A 60 -7.97 -7.70 -9.46
N PRO A 61 -6.93 -7.64 -10.33
CA PRO A 61 -5.59 -7.92 -9.83
C PRO A 61 -5.08 -6.77 -8.96
N ILE A 62 -4.42 -7.12 -7.86
CA ILE A 62 -3.68 -6.20 -7.03
C ILE A 62 -2.21 -6.22 -7.45
N PHE A 63 -1.63 -5.03 -7.54
CA PHE A 63 -0.21 -4.84 -7.73
C PHE A 63 0.32 -3.95 -6.62
N GLY A 64 1.40 -4.35 -6.00
CA GLY A 64 1.97 -3.54 -4.95
C GLY A 64 3.29 -4.06 -4.44
N SER A 65 3.83 -3.33 -3.49
CA SER A 65 5.07 -3.67 -2.78
C SER A 65 4.95 -3.34 -1.30
N TRP A 66 5.79 -3.97 -0.52
CA TRP A 66 5.87 -3.76 0.92
C TRP A 66 7.30 -3.92 1.39
N GLU A 67 7.62 -3.24 2.46
CA GLU A 67 8.91 -3.35 3.14
C GLU A 67 8.74 -3.10 4.64
N VAL A 68 9.41 -3.92 5.43
CA VAL A 68 9.58 -3.72 6.88
C VAL A 68 11.06 -3.55 7.16
N VAL A 69 11.41 -2.46 7.84
CA VAL A 69 12.79 -2.13 8.21
C VAL A 69 12.90 -2.07 9.72
N VAL A 70 13.89 -2.73 10.29
CA VAL A 70 14.16 -2.68 11.73
C VAL A 70 14.76 -1.33 12.11
N ASP A 71 14.30 -0.74 13.20
CA ASP A 71 14.87 0.48 13.76
C ASP A 71 16.31 0.25 14.22
N GLY A 72 17.20 1.18 13.93
CA GLY A 72 18.59 1.07 14.36
C GLY A 72 19.43 2.22 13.86
N SER A 73 20.62 2.38 14.46
CA SER A 73 21.56 3.45 14.19
C SER A 73 22.60 3.12 13.11
N SER A 74 22.56 1.93 12.53
CA SER A 74 23.50 1.51 11.47
C SER A 74 22.93 1.72 10.08
N ASP A 75 23.78 2.03 9.11
CA ASP A 75 23.39 2.19 7.70
C ASP A 75 22.93 0.86 7.09
N ASP A 76 23.29 -0.27 7.69
CA ASP A 76 22.88 -1.63 7.30
C ASP A 76 21.72 -2.13 8.18
N LYS A 77 20.55 -1.54 8.01
CA LYS A 77 19.34 -2.01 8.70
C LYS A 77 18.78 -3.26 8.02
N PRO A 78 18.55 -4.37 8.77
CA PRO A 78 17.92 -5.52 8.18
C PRO A 78 16.49 -5.18 7.76
N SER A 79 16.09 -5.68 6.61
CA SER A 79 14.74 -5.48 6.07
C SER A 79 14.17 -6.77 5.48
N ASN A 80 12.85 -6.87 5.53
CA ASN A 80 12.08 -7.82 4.77
C ASN A 80 11.20 -7.06 3.80
N GLY A 81 11.03 -7.56 2.60
CA GLY A 81 10.23 -6.89 1.60
C GLY A 81 9.83 -7.82 0.47
N GLY A 82 8.95 -7.33 -0.36
CA GLY A 82 8.47 -8.07 -1.50
C GLY A 82 7.33 -7.40 -2.24
N PHE A 83 6.52 -8.18 -2.91
CA PHE A 83 5.40 -7.69 -3.68
C PHE A 83 4.06 -8.18 -3.15
N LEU A 84 3.01 -7.44 -3.49
CA LEU A 84 1.61 -7.78 -3.22
C LEU A 84 0.93 -8.09 -4.55
N ASP A 85 0.18 -9.17 -4.62
CA ASP A 85 -0.41 -9.68 -5.85
C ASP A 85 -1.88 -10.11 -5.75
N SER A 86 -2.45 -10.09 -4.55
CA SER A 86 -3.85 -10.46 -4.32
C SER A 86 -4.43 -9.81 -3.09
N GLY A 87 -5.74 -9.87 -2.95
CA GLY A 87 -6.45 -9.37 -1.79
C GLY A 87 -7.62 -8.46 -2.10
N LYS A 88 -8.01 -7.65 -1.13
CA LYS A 88 -9.14 -6.72 -1.19
C LYS A 88 -8.78 -5.39 -0.55
N ILE A 89 -9.29 -4.32 -1.12
CA ILE A 89 -9.18 -2.96 -0.61
C ILE A 89 -10.58 -2.35 -0.61
N ASP A 90 -11.02 -1.84 0.52
CA ASP A 90 -12.19 -0.99 0.60
C ASP A 90 -11.86 0.33 1.32
N ASN A 91 -12.84 1.19 1.55
CA ASN A 91 -12.60 2.50 2.16
C ASN A 91 -12.38 2.46 3.68
N LYS A 92 -12.45 1.30 4.32
CA LYS A 92 -12.31 1.12 5.77
C LYS A 92 -11.17 0.19 6.16
N ASN A 93 -10.94 -0.83 5.38
CA ASN A 93 -9.92 -1.84 5.65
C ASN A 93 -9.38 -2.45 4.36
N TYR A 94 -8.32 -3.19 4.52
CA TYR A 94 -7.67 -3.91 3.43
C TYR A 94 -7.16 -5.26 3.95
N ASP A 95 -7.10 -6.21 3.04
CA ASP A 95 -6.56 -7.54 3.26
C ASP A 95 -5.75 -7.93 2.04
N LEU A 96 -4.42 -7.87 2.17
CA LEU A 96 -3.48 -7.97 1.07
C LEU A 96 -2.60 -9.19 1.25
N GLU A 97 -2.30 -9.87 0.17
CA GLU A 97 -1.42 -11.03 0.14
C GLU A 97 -0.33 -10.83 -0.91
N GLY A 98 0.80 -11.45 -0.68
CA GLY A 98 1.94 -11.40 -1.58
C GLY A 98 3.07 -12.32 -1.15
N LYS A 99 4.28 -11.97 -1.56
CA LYS A 99 5.47 -12.80 -1.32
C LYS A 99 6.64 -11.99 -0.80
N GLU A 100 7.46 -12.64 0.01
CA GLU A 100 8.77 -12.13 0.40
C GLU A 100 9.78 -12.36 -0.73
N THR A 101 10.47 -11.32 -1.13
CA THR A 101 11.64 -11.40 -2.03
C THR A 101 12.94 -11.15 -1.28
N THR A 102 12.86 -10.45 -0.16
CA THR A 102 13.98 -10.20 0.76
C THR A 102 13.56 -10.57 2.18
N SER A 103 14.38 -11.35 2.87
CA SER A 103 14.14 -11.76 4.25
C SER A 103 15.46 -11.72 5.03
N LYS A 104 15.66 -10.64 5.79
CA LYS A 104 16.87 -10.39 6.60
C LYS A 104 16.56 -10.20 8.08
N ILE A 105 15.32 -9.92 8.41
CA ILE A 105 14.85 -9.78 9.79
C ILE A 105 14.73 -11.18 10.41
N CYS A 106 14.98 -11.31 11.69
CA CYS A 106 14.91 -12.57 12.44
C CYS A 106 15.95 -13.63 12.04
N ASP A 107 17.01 -13.26 11.39
CA ASP A 107 18.09 -14.18 10.93
C ASP A 107 17.54 -15.37 10.11
N MET A 108 16.50 -15.11 9.31
CA MET A 108 15.83 -16.14 8.52
C MET A 108 16.14 -16.00 7.05
N ASP A 109 16.65 -17.05 6.45
CA ASP A 109 16.85 -17.14 5.00
C ASP A 109 15.58 -17.64 4.25
N LYS A 110 14.53 -17.96 4.99
CA LYS A 110 13.26 -18.41 4.41
C LYS A 110 12.44 -17.26 3.88
N LYS A 111 12.03 -17.38 2.64
CA LYS A 111 11.06 -16.50 1.98
C LYS A 111 9.73 -17.23 1.89
N GLY A 112 8.67 -16.58 2.34
CA GLY A 112 7.33 -17.16 2.36
C GLY A 112 6.28 -16.25 1.75
N ASN A 113 5.03 -16.66 1.89
CA ASN A 113 3.91 -15.79 1.59
C ASN A 113 3.71 -14.79 2.74
N ILE A 114 3.24 -13.62 2.39
CA ILE A 114 2.95 -12.55 3.34
C ILE A 114 1.46 -12.21 3.30
N SER A 115 0.89 -11.89 4.45
CA SER A 115 -0.41 -11.25 4.53
C SER A 115 -0.31 -9.95 5.33
N ILE A 116 -0.95 -8.90 4.82
CA ILE A 116 -1.05 -7.59 5.44
C ILE A 116 -2.53 -7.25 5.59
N HIS A 117 -2.99 -7.15 6.82
CA HIS A 117 -4.38 -6.88 7.15
C HIS A 117 -4.47 -5.68 8.08
N GLY A 118 -5.35 -4.75 7.79
CA GLY A 118 -5.46 -3.56 8.64
C GLY A 118 -6.60 -2.63 8.31
N ASP A 119 -6.64 -1.55 9.10
CA ASP A 119 -7.64 -0.50 9.01
C ASP A 119 -7.07 0.76 8.37
N CYS A 120 -7.90 1.46 7.60
CA CYS A 120 -7.58 2.75 7.01
C CYS A 120 -7.69 3.87 8.07
N GLY A 121 -6.97 4.96 7.86
CA GLY A 121 -7.04 6.16 8.69
C GLY A 121 -5.73 6.56 9.34
N LYS A 122 -5.77 7.61 10.16
CA LYS A 122 -4.57 8.21 10.76
C LYS A 122 -3.89 7.33 11.81
N ASN A 123 -4.63 6.47 12.47
CA ASN A 123 -4.13 5.55 13.49
C ASN A 123 -4.55 4.12 13.13
N GLY A 124 -4.41 3.77 11.87
CA GLY A 124 -4.74 2.45 11.37
C GLY A 124 -3.85 1.39 12.00
N LYS A 125 -4.48 0.31 12.48
CA LYS A 125 -3.78 -0.84 13.04
C LYS A 125 -3.57 -1.87 11.95
N ILE A 126 -2.35 -2.40 11.89
CA ILE A 126 -1.93 -3.32 10.85
C ILE A 126 -1.33 -4.56 11.46
N GLN A 127 -1.73 -5.71 10.95
CA GLN A 127 -1.12 -6.99 11.26
C GLN A 127 -0.45 -7.55 10.01
N VAL A 128 0.79 -7.96 10.16
CA VAL A 128 1.57 -8.64 9.14
C VAL A 128 1.90 -10.04 9.61
N ARG A 129 1.74 -11.01 8.75
CA ARG A 129 2.11 -12.41 9.01
C ARG A 129 2.86 -12.98 7.84
N SER A 130 3.89 -13.73 8.14
CA SER A 130 4.68 -14.46 7.14
C SER A 130 4.64 -15.96 7.40
N ASP A 131 4.54 -16.75 6.35
CA ASP A 131 4.68 -18.21 6.42
C ASP A 131 6.07 -18.64 6.89
N SER A 132 7.06 -17.77 6.78
CA SER A 132 8.40 -17.99 7.34
C SER A 132 8.44 -17.97 8.86
N GLY A 133 7.37 -17.44 9.52
CA GLY A 133 7.15 -17.55 10.96
C GLY A 133 7.23 -16.25 11.75
N TRP A 134 7.61 -15.13 11.14
CA TRP A 134 7.59 -13.84 11.82
C TRP A 134 6.23 -13.16 11.71
N LYS A 135 5.93 -12.28 12.66
CA LYS A 135 4.72 -11.47 12.73
C LYS A 135 5.07 -10.03 13.03
N GLY A 136 4.24 -9.11 12.59
CA GLY A 136 4.37 -7.70 12.91
C GLY A 136 3.04 -7.07 13.28
N THR A 137 3.06 -6.13 14.22
CA THR A 137 1.91 -5.30 14.59
C THR A 137 2.36 -3.85 14.51
N PHE A 138 1.68 -3.07 13.68
CA PHE A 138 2.04 -1.70 13.37
C PHE A 138 0.84 -0.78 13.54
N GLU A 139 1.11 0.50 13.73
CA GLU A 139 0.10 1.55 13.76
C GLU A 139 0.63 2.79 13.04
N GLY A 140 -0.18 3.40 12.20
CA GLY A 140 0.24 4.57 11.45
C GLY A 140 -0.83 5.13 10.53
N ASN A 141 -0.40 6.00 9.64
CA ASN A 141 -1.27 6.68 8.70
C ASN A 141 -1.43 5.85 7.42
N ILE A 142 -2.66 5.38 7.20
CA ILE A 142 -3.02 4.52 6.07
C ILE A 142 -4.08 5.20 5.23
N ASP A 143 -3.74 5.48 4.00
CA ASP A 143 -4.64 6.04 3.00
C ASP A 143 -5.23 4.90 2.14
N CYS A 144 -6.54 4.86 2.05
CA CYS A 144 -7.26 3.87 1.23
C CYS A 144 -8.06 4.51 0.08
N GLY A 145 -7.66 5.67 -0.34
CA GLY A 145 -8.28 6.36 -1.47
C GLY A 145 -9.34 7.36 -1.11
#